data_91e8f4ac6405280760a05fd0ecd45486
#
_entry.id   91e8f4ac6405280760a05fd0ecd45486
#
_cell.length_a   1.000
_cell.length_b   1.000
_cell.length_c   1.000
_cell.angle_alpha   90.00
_cell.angle_beta   90.00
_cell.angle_gamma   90.00
#
_symmetry.space_group_name_H-M   'P 1'
#
loop_
_entity.id
_entity.type
_entity.pdbx_description
1 polymer ?
#
loop_
_entity_poly.entity_id
_entity_poly.type
_entity_poly.pdbx_seq_one_letter_code
_entity_poly.pdbx_strand_id
1 'polypeptide(L)'
;MKARTQDETGRWFAPERLSARQSMTPEGFLLCEAVPIARIGTLLYDESELVNEDGPLIEGGAGGLVTIERNADEVFRVETIASFEGKPVTLAHPEDFVNPGNWRELSMGITQNVRRGDGVENDLMLADLLITDVQAIEDVRNGLRQVSCGYDAEYEQLAVGRGRQTNIVGNHVALVERGRCGRDAQSETPKP
;
A
#
# COMPACT_ATOMS: atom_id res chain seq x y z
N MET A 1 -6.54 -1.53 15.12
CA MET A 1 -7.04 -2.25 13.95
C MET A 1 -6.82 -1.34 12.75
N LYS A 2 -5.91 -1.66 11.83
CA LYS A 2 -5.69 -0.83 10.64
C LYS A 2 -6.76 -1.16 9.61
N ALA A 3 -7.39 -0.11 9.09
CA ALA A 3 -8.39 -0.22 8.07
C ALA A 3 -7.78 -0.69 6.75
N ARG A 4 -8.46 -1.57 6.07
CA ARG A 4 -8.10 -2.11 4.75
C ARG A 4 -9.04 -1.53 3.72
N THR A 5 -8.49 -1.17 2.58
CA THR A 5 -9.27 -0.85 1.39
C THR A 5 -9.07 -1.96 0.38
N GLN A 6 -10.16 -2.55 -0.06
CA GLN A 6 -10.20 -3.43 -1.21
C GLN A 6 -10.62 -2.60 -2.40
N ASP A 7 -9.95 -2.76 -3.54
CA ASP A 7 -10.49 -2.31 -4.80
C ASP A 7 -11.52 -3.30 -5.35
N GLU A 8 -12.21 -2.95 -6.41
CA GLU A 8 -13.23 -3.80 -7.05
C GLU A 8 -12.64 -5.10 -7.65
N THR A 9 -11.30 -5.20 -7.74
CA THR A 9 -10.59 -6.39 -8.25
C THR A 9 -10.13 -7.34 -7.14
N GLY A 10 -10.43 -7.02 -5.87
CA GLY A 10 -10.06 -7.87 -4.73
C GLY A 10 -8.64 -7.69 -4.21
N ARG A 11 -7.91 -6.67 -4.67
CA ARG A 11 -6.55 -6.37 -4.21
C ARG A 11 -6.57 -5.64 -2.87
N TRP A 12 -5.61 -5.95 -2.02
CA TRP A 12 -5.56 -5.46 -0.63
C TRP A 12 -4.45 -4.45 -0.44
N PHE A 13 -4.79 -3.36 0.26
CA PHE A 13 -3.89 -2.24 0.49
C PHE A 13 -3.95 -1.81 1.95
N ALA A 14 -2.78 -1.60 2.56
CA ALA A 14 -2.66 -1.01 3.89
C ALA A 14 -2.17 0.43 3.74
N PRO A 15 -3.02 1.45 3.89
CA PRO A 15 -2.62 2.84 3.73
C PRO A 15 -1.67 3.28 4.84
N GLU A 16 -0.63 4.01 4.45
CA GLU A 16 0.29 4.72 5.33
C GLU A 16 0.14 6.24 5.13
N ARG A 17 0.80 7.04 5.95
CA ARG A 17 0.70 8.51 5.84
C ARG A 17 1.91 9.05 5.10
N LEU A 18 1.65 10.03 4.22
CA LEU A 18 2.71 10.86 3.67
C LEU A 18 3.55 11.49 4.79
N SER A 19 4.86 11.50 4.59
CA SER A 19 5.80 12.16 5.47
C SER A 19 5.49 13.65 5.61
N ALA A 20 5.80 14.23 6.79
CA ALA A 20 5.78 15.67 6.99
C ALA A 20 6.98 16.37 6.29
N ARG A 21 8.00 15.62 5.87
CA ARG A 21 9.18 16.14 5.14
C ARG A 21 8.81 16.35 3.67
N GLN A 22 8.34 17.53 3.35
CA GLN A 22 7.92 17.92 2.00
C GLN A 22 8.58 19.21 1.57
N SER A 23 9.05 19.26 0.35
CA SER A 23 9.68 20.43 -0.27
C SER A 23 9.32 20.54 -1.75
N MET A 24 9.35 21.76 -2.27
CA MET A 24 9.20 21.99 -3.72
C MET A 24 10.58 22.03 -4.38
N THR A 25 10.71 21.35 -5.51
CA THR A 25 11.91 21.49 -6.35
C THR A 25 11.90 22.84 -7.08
N PRO A 26 13.05 23.29 -7.63
CA PRO A 26 13.10 24.52 -8.41
C PRO A 26 12.15 24.54 -9.61
N GLU A 27 11.84 23.37 -10.18
CA GLU A 27 10.90 23.20 -11.30
C GLU A 27 9.43 23.22 -10.87
N GLY A 28 9.18 23.18 -9.56
CA GLY A 28 7.82 23.17 -9.00
C GLY A 28 7.23 21.77 -8.76
N PHE A 29 8.05 20.73 -8.77
CA PHE A 29 7.63 19.38 -8.35
C PHE A 29 7.61 19.27 -6.82
N LEU A 30 6.77 18.39 -6.29
CA LEU A 30 6.69 18.13 -4.86
C LEU A 30 7.50 16.88 -4.51
N LEU A 31 8.53 17.06 -3.68
CA LEU A 31 9.28 15.97 -3.09
C LEU A 31 8.75 15.67 -1.67
N CYS A 32 8.31 14.44 -1.45
CA CYS A 32 7.95 13.89 -0.14
C CYS A 32 9.01 12.87 0.26
N GLU A 33 9.82 13.18 1.27
CA GLU A 33 10.95 12.33 1.68
C GLU A 33 10.54 11.31 2.75
N ALA A 34 11.16 10.14 2.71
CA ALA A 34 10.98 9.05 3.68
C ALA A 34 9.51 8.72 3.97
N VAL A 35 8.73 8.54 2.91
CA VAL A 35 7.33 8.11 3.00
C VAL A 35 7.29 6.62 3.30
N PRO A 36 6.59 6.17 4.38
CA PRO A 36 6.39 4.75 4.60
C PRO A 36 5.46 4.19 3.51
N ILE A 37 5.95 3.25 2.70
CA ILE A 37 5.18 2.62 1.62
C ILE A 37 4.77 1.19 1.96
N ALA A 38 5.52 0.50 2.80
CA ALA A 38 5.20 -0.84 3.28
C ALA A 38 5.74 -1.06 4.69
N ARG A 39 5.28 -2.14 5.34
CA ARG A 39 5.79 -2.55 6.66
C ARG A 39 5.74 -4.05 6.85
N ILE A 40 6.54 -4.54 7.78
CA ILE A 40 6.41 -5.89 8.33
C ILE A 40 5.23 -5.98 9.30
N GLY A 41 4.80 -7.19 9.61
CA GLY A 41 3.74 -7.47 10.57
C GLY A 41 2.72 -8.45 10.05
N THR A 42 1.53 -8.42 10.62
CA THR A 42 0.44 -9.30 10.23
C THR A 42 -0.75 -8.51 9.70
N LEU A 43 -1.38 -9.06 8.68
CA LEU A 43 -2.63 -8.57 8.09
C LEU A 43 -3.71 -9.60 8.36
N LEU A 44 -4.93 -9.15 8.66
CA LEU A 44 -6.08 -10.01 8.84
C LEU A 44 -6.99 -9.89 7.62
N TYR A 45 -7.38 -10.99 7.01
CA TYR A 45 -8.24 -11.09 5.84
C TYR A 45 -9.46 -11.95 6.15
N ASP A 46 -10.52 -11.79 5.36
CA ASP A 46 -11.51 -12.83 5.17
C ASP A 46 -11.02 -13.78 4.07
N GLU A 47 -11.31 -15.08 4.17
CA GLU A 47 -10.90 -16.07 3.17
C GLU A 47 -11.37 -15.71 1.77
N SER A 48 -12.58 -15.15 1.64
CA SER A 48 -13.14 -14.71 0.37
C SER A 48 -12.35 -13.59 -0.31
N GLU A 49 -11.47 -12.96 0.43
CA GLU A 49 -10.60 -11.86 -0.02
C GLU A 49 -9.26 -12.38 -0.56
N LEU A 50 -8.96 -13.64 -0.36
CA LEU A 50 -7.73 -14.30 -0.77
C LEU A 50 -8.07 -15.50 -1.66
N VAL A 51 -8.64 -15.21 -2.83
CA VAL A 51 -9.06 -16.22 -3.82
C VAL A 51 -8.41 -15.95 -5.17
N ASN A 52 -8.23 -17.02 -5.93
CA ASN A 52 -7.88 -16.97 -7.35
C ASN A 52 -8.85 -17.86 -8.14
N GLU A 53 -8.57 -18.11 -9.41
CA GLU A 53 -9.40 -18.97 -10.28
C GLU A 53 -9.53 -20.43 -9.78
N ASP A 54 -8.55 -20.89 -9.00
CA ASP A 54 -8.49 -22.24 -8.45
C ASP A 54 -9.17 -22.36 -7.07
N GLY A 55 -9.54 -21.25 -6.43
CA GLY A 55 -10.17 -21.19 -5.11
C GLY A 55 -9.38 -20.37 -4.08
N PRO A 56 -9.62 -20.59 -2.77
CA PRO A 56 -8.91 -19.88 -1.71
C PRO A 56 -7.39 -20.11 -1.75
N LEU A 57 -6.63 -19.02 -1.70
CA LEU A 57 -5.16 -19.09 -1.61
C LEU A 57 -4.69 -19.61 -0.25
N ILE A 58 -5.47 -19.31 0.80
CA ILE A 58 -5.24 -19.76 2.17
C ILE A 58 -6.59 -20.19 2.75
N GLU A 59 -6.64 -21.42 3.26
CA GLU A 59 -7.83 -21.98 3.94
C GLU A 59 -8.16 -21.15 5.19
N GLY A 60 -9.39 -20.68 5.28
CA GLY A 60 -9.88 -19.84 6.37
C GLY A 60 -9.91 -20.58 7.72
N GLY A 61 -9.61 -19.85 8.77
CA GLY A 61 -9.76 -20.32 10.15
C GLY A 61 -11.20 -20.13 10.68
N ALA A 62 -11.34 -20.05 11.98
CA ALA A 62 -12.62 -19.83 12.62
C ALA A 62 -13.28 -18.53 12.11
N GLY A 63 -14.50 -18.65 11.59
CA GLY A 63 -15.24 -17.53 11.00
C GLY A 63 -14.71 -17.04 9.66
N GLY A 64 -13.95 -17.86 8.92
CA GLY A 64 -13.37 -17.51 7.63
C GLY A 64 -12.17 -16.54 7.72
N LEU A 65 -11.64 -16.30 8.92
CA LEU A 65 -10.54 -15.34 9.10
C LEU A 65 -9.19 -15.95 8.75
N VAL A 66 -8.36 -15.16 8.06
CA VAL A 66 -6.99 -15.52 7.68
C VAL A 66 -6.03 -14.45 8.15
N THR A 67 -5.00 -14.87 8.88
CA THR A 67 -3.87 -14.01 9.29
C THR A 67 -2.71 -14.21 8.34
N ILE A 68 -2.27 -13.16 7.67
CA ILE A 68 -1.15 -13.18 6.71
C ILE A 68 0.06 -12.48 7.33
N GLU A 69 1.16 -13.22 7.43
CA GLU A 69 2.45 -12.71 7.91
C GLU A 69 3.21 -12.02 6.75
N ARG A 70 3.77 -10.87 7.06
CA ARG A 70 4.71 -10.12 6.21
C ARG A 70 6.03 -10.03 6.95
N ASN A 71 6.90 -10.98 6.67
CA ASN A 71 8.17 -11.13 7.35
C ASN A 71 9.22 -10.14 6.83
N ALA A 72 10.18 -9.80 7.69
CA ALA A 72 11.26 -8.88 7.33
C ALA A 72 12.10 -9.38 6.16
N ASP A 73 12.33 -10.69 6.08
CA ASP A 73 13.11 -11.32 5.02
C ASP A 73 12.47 -11.19 3.63
N GLU A 74 11.14 -11.03 3.58
CA GLU A 74 10.41 -10.81 2.32
C GLU A 74 10.23 -9.31 2.03
N VAL A 75 9.78 -8.54 3.01
CA VAL A 75 9.52 -7.11 2.80
C VAL A 75 10.81 -6.35 2.50
N PHE A 76 11.91 -6.70 3.14
CA PHE A 76 13.21 -6.02 2.96
C PHE A 76 14.19 -6.82 2.10
N ARG A 77 13.74 -7.84 1.40
CA ARG A 77 14.54 -8.52 0.38
C ARG A 77 15.00 -7.51 -0.68
N VAL A 78 16.24 -7.66 -1.13
CA VAL A 78 16.84 -6.71 -2.09
C VAL A 78 16.00 -6.58 -3.35
N GLU A 79 15.43 -7.70 -3.83
CA GLU A 79 14.57 -7.73 -5.01
C GLU A 79 13.23 -7.02 -4.75
N THR A 80 12.66 -7.18 -3.56
CA THR A 80 11.43 -6.48 -3.17
C THR A 80 11.65 -4.97 -3.10
N ILE A 81 12.71 -4.51 -2.43
CA ILE A 81 13.08 -3.09 -2.37
C ILE A 81 13.31 -2.56 -3.78
N ALA A 82 14.13 -3.24 -4.59
CA ALA A 82 14.43 -2.84 -5.96
C ALA A 82 13.19 -2.80 -6.85
N SER A 83 12.20 -3.66 -6.59
CA SER A 83 10.96 -3.71 -7.37
C SER A 83 10.10 -2.45 -7.20
N PHE A 84 10.25 -1.73 -6.10
CA PHE A 84 9.56 -0.45 -5.87
C PHE A 84 10.31 0.76 -6.40
N GLU A 85 11.61 0.64 -6.73
CA GLU A 85 12.40 1.76 -7.25
C GLU A 85 11.92 2.19 -8.64
N GLY A 86 11.72 3.49 -8.84
CA GLY A 86 11.25 4.06 -10.11
C GLY A 86 9.80 3.72 -10.48
N LYS A 87 9.01 3.16 -9.56
CA LYS A 87 7.60 2.85 -9.83
C LYS A 87 6.75 4.11 -9.82
N PRO A 88 5.63 4.13 -10.57
CA PRO A 88 4.76 5.30 -10.62
C PRO A 88 4.08 5.57 -9.28
N VAL A 89 3.94 6.85 -8.98
CA VAL A 89 2.95 7.35 -8.02
C VAL A 89 1.65 7.55 -8.79
N THR A 90 0.53 7.03 -8.30
CA THR A 90 -0.80 7.15 -8.95
C THR A 90 -1.79 7.90 -8.06
N LEU A 91 -2.85 8.47 -8.65
CA LEU A 91 -4.04 8.90 -7.91
C LEU A 91 -4.98 7.70 -7.80
N ALA A 92 -5.24 7.24 -6.58
CA ALA A 92 -5.93 6.00 -6.27
C ALA A 92 -5.24 4.74 -6.85
N HIS A 93 -5.76 3.56 -6.49
CA HIS A 93 -5.32 2.31 -7.12
C HIS A 93 -5.99 2.16 -8.48
N PRO A 94 -5.23 1.93 -9.55
CA PRO A 94 -5.82 1.66 -10.86
C PRO A 94 -6.47 0.27 -10.90
N GLU A 95 -7.49 0.10 -11.75
CA GLU A 95 -8.16 -1.20 -11.96
C GLU A 95 -7.16 -2.28 -12.39
N ASP A 96 -6.30 -1.95 -13.36
CA ASP A 96 -5.21 -2.80 -13.80
C ASP A 96 -3.88 -2.30 -13.26
N PHE A 97 -2.94 -3.23 -13.03
CA PHE A 97 -1.57 -2.85 -12.71
C PHE A 97 -0.99 -1.91 -13.76
N VAL A 98 -0.21 -0.92 -13.27
CA VAL A 98 0.50 -0.02 -14.17
C VAL A 98 1.44 -0.82 -15.04
N ASN A 99 1.35 -0.57 -16.35
CA ASN A 99 2.10 -1.22 -17.40
C ASN A 99 2.43 -0.22 -18.53
N PRO A 100 3.22 -0.58 -19.53
CA PRO A 100 3.58 0.35 -20.61
C PRO A 100 2.40 0.97 -21.38
N GLY A 101 1.24 0.31 -21.38
CA GLY A 101 0.03 0.78 -22.09
C GLY A 101 -0.71 1.90 -21.36
N ASN A 102 -0.66 1.91 -20.01
CA ASN A 102 -1.41 2.86 -19.18
C ASN A 102 -0.51 3.80 -18.33
N TRP A 103 0.82 3.60 -18.33
CA TRP A 103 1.77 4.40 -17.57
C TRP A 103 1.60 5.90 -17.76
N ARG A 104 1.47 6.35 -19.01
CA ARG A 104 1.42 7.78 -19.35
C ARG A 104 0.22 8.47 -18.72
N GLU A 105 -0.90 7.77 -18.61
CA GLU A 105 -2.15 8.28 -18.08
C GLU A 105 -2.16 8.24 -16.54
N LEU A 106 -1.61 7.19 -15.95
CA LEU A 106 -1.74 6.90 -14.52
C LEU A 106 -0.61 7.49 -13.67
N SER A 107 0.57 7.78 -14.26
CA SER A 107 1.73 8.23 -13.50
C SER A 107 1.64 9.71 -13.16
N MET A 108 1.52 10.02 -11.88
CA MET A 108 1.55 11.37 -11.30
C MET A 108 2.92 11.73 -10.72
N GLY A 109 3.87 10.80 -10.77
CA GLY A 109 5.21 10.93 -10.22
C GLY A 109 5.90 9.58 -10.13
N ILE A 110 7.03 9.52 -9.44
CA ILE A 110 7.82 8.29 -9.28
C ILE A 110 8.31 8.13 -7.84
N THR A 111 8.54 6.88 -7.48
CA THR A 111 9.27 6.50 -6.27
C THR A 111 10.76 6.50 -6.52
N GLN A 112 11.53 6.86 -5.53
CA GLN A 112 13.00 6.83 -5.57
C GLN A 112 13.56 6.60 -4.17
N ASN A 113 14.83 6.19 -4.07
CA ASN A 113 15.52 5.98 -2.81
C ASN A 113 14.76 5.03 -1.87
N VAL A 114 14.29 3.91 -2.43
CA VAL A 114 13.55 2.90 -1.68
C VAL A 114 14.50 2.16 -0.75
N ARG A 115 14.15 2.09 0.54
CA ARG A 115 15.04 1.56 1.57
C ARG A 115 14.27 1.06 2.79
N ARG A 116 14.92 0.23 3.58
CA ARG A 116 14.45 -0.05 4.95
C ARG A 116 14.69 1.18 5.83
N GLY A 117 13.76 1.49 6.71
CA GLY A 117 13.94 2.52 7.74
C GLY A 117 14.91 2.09 8.83
N ASP A 118 15.42 3.06 9.59
CA ASP A 118 16.37 2.85 10.67
C ASP A 118 15.75 3.12 12.04
N GLY A 119 16.33 2.57 13.10
CA GLY A 119 15.93 2.82 14.48
C GLY A 119 14.46 2.47 14.75
N VAL A 120 13.65 3.46 15.10
CA VAL A 120 12.22 3.27 15.40
C VAL A 120 11.37 2.99 14.15
N GLU A 121 11.91 3.22 12.96
CA GLU A 121 11.28 2.96 11.67
C GLU A 121 11.79 1.67 10.99
N ASN A 122 12.52 0.82 11.71
CA ASN A 122 13.14 -0.38 11.16
C ASN A 122 12.15 -1.47 10.69
N ASP A 123 10.88 -1.31 11.03
CA ASP A 123 9.75 -2.12 10.57
C ASP A 123 9.09 -1.57 9.29
N LEU A 124 9.56 -0.44 8.76
CA LEU A 124 9.02 0.26 7.61
C LEU A 124 9.94 0.13 6.38
N MET A 125 9.33 0.01 5.20
CA MET A 125 9.95 0.32 3.92
C MET A 125 9.63 1.77 3.58
N LEU A 126 10.63 2.58 3.36
CA LEU A 126 10.53 4.00 3.05
C LEU A 126 10.89 4.24 1.59
N ALA A 127 10.24 5.22 0.99
CA ALA A 127 10.60 5.77 -0.32
C ALA A 127 10.50 7.29 -0.31
N ASP A 128 11.24 7.93 -1.18
CA ASP A 128 11.01 9.33 -1.51
C ASP A 128 10.07 9.38 -2.72
N LEU A 129 9.02 10.20 -2.68
CA LEU A 129 8.05 10.35 -3.76
C LEU A 129 8.27 11.70 -4.44
N LEU A 130 8.68 11.68 -5.71
CA LEU A 130 8.73 12.88 -6.55
C LEU A 130 7.42 12.98 -7.33
N ILE A 131 6.53 13.86 -6.88
CA ILE A 131 5.22 14.09 -7.50
C ILE A 131 5.39 15.20 -8.52
N THR A 132 5.08 14.91 -9.79
CA THR A 132 5.34 15.79 -10.94
C THR A 132 4.06 16.32 -11.58
N ASP A 133 2.92 15.70 -11.31
CA ASP A 133 1.62 16.13 -11.81
C ASP A 133 1.05 17.27 -10.96
N VAL A 134 0.56 18.32 -11.63
CA VAL A 134 0.07 19.54 -10.97
C VAL A 134 -1.16 19.25 -10.09
N GLN A 135 -2.09 18.41 -10.56
CA GLN A 135 -3.31 18.10 -9.81
C GLN A 135 -2.97 17.27 -8.55
N ALA A 136 -2.11 16.27 -8.69
CA ALA A 136 -1.65 15.46 -7.55
C ALA A 136 -0.91 16.31 -6.51
N ILE A 137 -0.10 17.30 -6.93
CA ILE A 137 0.56 18.25 -6.03
C ILE A 137 -0.49 19.08 -5.27
N GLU A 138 -1.50 19.59 -5.97
CA GLU A 138 -2.57 20.36 -5.35
C GLU A 138 -3.38 19.52 -4.36
N ASP A 139 -3.73 18.28 -4.70
CA ASP A 139 -4.45 17.36 -3.83
C ASP A 139 -3.67 17.06 -2.54
N VAL A 140 -2.37 16.82 -2.65
CA VAL A 140 -1.50 16.65 -1.46
C VAL A 140 -1.48 17.93 -0.62
N ARG A 141 -1.35 19.10 -1.23
CA ARG A 141 -1.37 20.39 -0.50
C ARG A 141 -2.72 20.66 0.15
N ASN A 142 -3.82 20.22 -0.46
CA ASN A 142 -5.18 20.37 0.04
C ASN A 142 -5.58 19.30 1.08
N GLY A 143 -4.71 18.35 1.39
CA GLY A 143 -4.92 17.44 2.51
C GLY A 143 -4.96 15.96 2.18
N LEU A 144 -4.70 15.54 0.94
CA LEU A 144 -4.44 14.16 0.61
C LEU A 144 -3.17 13.70 1.34
N ARG A 145 -3.28 12.75 2.27
CA ARG A 145 -2.20 12.43 3.22
C ARG A 145 -1.90 10.96 3.35
N GLN A 146 -2.55 10.10 2.60
CA GLN A 146 -2.33 8.68 2.70
C GLN A 146 -1.74 8.12 1.42
N VAL A 147 -0.90 7.11 1.58
CA VAL A 147 -0.33 6.33 0.49
C VAL A 147 -0.62 4.86 0.73
N SER A 148 -0.68 4.12 -0.35
CA SER A 148 -0.88 2.68 -0.33
C SER A 148 -0.10 2.05 -1.47
N CYS A 149 0.76 1.07 -1.19
CA CYS A 149 1.49 0.38 -2.24
C CYS A 149 0.62 -0.67 -2.92
N GLY A 150 0.66 -0.68 -4.26
CA GLY A 150 0.16 -1.77 -5.08
C GLY A 150 1.31 -2.70 -5.47
N TYR A 151 1.15 -3.99 -5.24
CA TYR A 151 2.17 -4.99 -5.49
C TYR A 151 1.53 -6.35 -5.77
N ASP A 152 2.27 -7.22 -6.42
CA ASP A 152 1.97 -8.63 -6.54
C ASP A 152 2.71 -9.43 -5.45
N ALA A 153 2.13 -10.54 -5.00
CA ALA A 153 2.76 -11.43 -4.03
C ALA A 153 2.21 -12.85 -4.17
N GLU A 154 3.04 -13.81 -3.89
CA GLU A 154 2.62 -15.19 -3.68
C GLU A 154 2.20 -15.40 -2.22
N TYR A 155 1.32 -16.38 -2.01
CA TYR A 155 0.81 -16.72 -0.68
C TYR A 155 1.13 -18.17 -0.37
N GLU A 156 1.71 -18.39 0.79
CA GLU A 156 2.02 -19.72 1.30
C GLU A 156 1.19 -20.01 2.55
N GLN A 157 0.45 -21.11 2.54
CA GLN A 157 -0.29 -21.55 3.72
C GLN A 157 0.65 -22.14 4.77
N LEU A 158 0.60 -21.61 5.98
CA LEU A 158 1.36 -22.10 7.13
C LEU A 158 0.52 -23.05 8.00
N ALA A 159 -0.77 -22.76 8.13
CA ALA A 159 -1.79 -23.53 8.83
C ALA A 159 -3.17 -23.04 8.41
N VAL A 160 -4.22 -23.73 8.81
CA VAL A 160 -5.61 -23.25 8.65
C VAL A 160 -5.76 -21.88 9.33
N GLY A 161 -6.22 -20.87 8.58
CA GLY A 161 -6.34 -19.50 9.02
C GLY A 161 -5.03 -18.72 9.14
N ARG A 162 -3.92 -19.27 8.65
CA ARG A 162 -2.61 -18.60 8.68
C ARG A 162 -1.83 -18.82 7.41
N GLY A 163 -1.33 -17.73 6.85
CA GLY A 163 -0.43 -17.75 5.71
C GLY A 163 0.65 -16.69 5.80
N ARG A 164 1.50 -16.64 4.81
CA ARG A 164 2.50 -15.58 4.63
C ARG A 164 2.56 -15.12 3.18
N GLN A 165 2.96 -13.87 2.98
CA GLN A 165 3.32 -13.34 1.67
C GLN A 165 4.79 -13.65 1.38
N THR A 166 5.04 -14.07 0.13
CA THR A 166 6.38 -14.29 -0.42
C THR A 166 6.45 -13.66 -1.82
N ASN A 167 7.65 -13.51 -2.35
CA ASN A 167 7.91 -12.99 -3.70
C ASN A 167 7.19 -11.64 -3.98
N ILE A 168 7.24 -10.71 -3.02
CA ILE A 168 6.60 -9.41 -3.15
C ILE A 168 7.29 -8.60 -4.25
N VAL A 169 6.51 -8.14 -5.24
CA VAL A 169 6.97 -7.33 -6.38
C VAL A 169 6.14 -6.06 -6.50
N GLY A 170 6.75 -4.91 -6.25
CA GLY A 170 6.09 -3.60 -6.33
C GLY A 170 5.67 -3.22 -7.74
N ASN A 171 4.51 -2.58 -7.86
CA ASN A 171 3.98 -2.06 -9.11
C ASN A 171 3.78 -0.55 -9.09
N HIS A 172 3.15 0.00 -8.05
CA HIS A 172 2.88 1.43 -7.91
C HIS A 172 2.75 1.85 -6.44
N VAL A 173 2.75 3.14 -6.18
CA VAL A 173 2.35 3.73 -4.90
C VAL A 173 1.20 4.69 -5.16
N ALA A 174 0.02 4.37 -4.65
CA ALA A 174 -1.18 5.19 -4.81
C ALA A 174 -1.25 6.27 -3.72
N LEU A 175 -1.55 7.50 -4.12
CA LEU A 175 -2.07 8.54 -3.25
C LEU A 175 -3.55 8.26 -3.03
N VAL A 176 -3.97 8.02 -1.79
CA VAL A 176 -5.34 7.64 -1.49
C VAL A 176 -5.99 8.65 -0.55
N GLU A 177 -7.26 8.96 -0.79
CA GLU A 177 -8.06 9.69 0.16
C GLU A 177 -8.10 8.91 1.48
N ARG A 178 -8.35 9.60 2.57
CA ARG A 178 -8.56 8.99 3.88
C ARG A 178 -9.58 7.88 3.71
N GLY A 179 -9.08 6.64 3.67
CA GLY A 179 -9.88 5.49 3.31
C GLY A 179 -11.23 5.50 3.99
N ARG A 180 -12.28 5.09 3.29
CA ARG A 180 -13.65 4.94 3.79
C ARG A 180 -13.76 4.01 5.00
N CYS A 181 -12.68 3.80 5.68
CA CYS A 181 -12.55 2.93 6.83
C CYS A 181 -12.84 3.70 8.10
N GLY A 182 -14.10 3.67 8.51
CA GLY A 182 -14.44 3.69 9.91
C GLY A 182 -14.58 5.05 10.58
N ARG A 183 -15.48 5.91 10.08
CA ARG A 183 -16.17 6.87 10.94
C ARG A 183 -17.63 6.52 11.23
N ASP A 184 -18.16 5.48 10.63
CA ASP A 184 -19.57 5.08 10.85
C ASP A 184 -19.78 4.06 11.97
N ALA A 185 -18.72 3.72 12.71
CA ALA A 185 -18.82 2.82 13.87
C ALA A 185 -18.78 3.52 15.22
N GLN A 186 -18.84 4.86 15.28
CA GLN A 186 -18.91 5.58 16.56
C GLN A 186 -19.78 6.83 16.45
N SER A 187 -21.09 6.69 16.32
CA SER A 187 -22.07 7.67 16.86
C SER A 187 -23.50 7.20 16.63
N GLU A 188 -23.91 6.11 17.22
CA GLU A 188 -25.29 5.98 17.68
C GLU A 188 -25.27 5.89 19.21
N THR A 189 -25.15 7.03 19.84
CA THR A 189 -25.60 7.19 21.21
C THR A 189 -27.12 7.41 21.13
N PRO A 190 -27.93 6.56 21.75
CA PRO A 190 -29.35 6.85 21.85
C PRO A 190 -29.54 8.11 22.67
N LYS A 191 -30.22 9.10 22.13
CA LYS A 191 -30.73 10.22 22.93
C LYS A 191 -31.91 9.74 23.77
N PRO A 192 -32.05 10.33 24.99
CA PRO A 192 -33.02 9.96 26.00
C PRO A 192 -34.48 10.16 25.57
#